data_c966817ceec0c85a698bf22f83e3f259
#
_entry.id   c966817ceec0c85a698bf22f83e3f259
#
_cell.length_a   1.000
_cell.length_b   1.000
_cell.length_c   1.000
_cell.angle_alpha   90.00
_cell.angle_beta   90.00
_cell.angle_gamma   90.00
#
_symmetry.space_group_name_H-M   'P 1'
#
loop_
_entity.id
_entity.type
_entity.pdbx_description
1 polymer ?
#
loop_
_entity_poly.entity_id
_entity_poly.type
_entity_poly.pdbx_seq_one_letter_code
_entity_poly.pdbx_strand_id
1 'polypeptide(L)'
;MIVGRCFGIGSKEDIMKEKHLDLCRDSVNSVFFQFLIPSIGATLVNSIYILGDTILVGRGVGSMGIAALNLLLPVFSLFFATGMLFGVGGSVLFSFDKGRKDETAAREHFSAALAGTILMAVFYEIVCGLYFDPITAFLGRNEAMDEMVRSYGRILTAGCPVFLLSSFLQAFVRNDRAPRVAMAAVIAGGVSNVILDYIFMFPMKMGMAGGALATVLGSVITVVILLSHFFSSSNTLKFTRHFHWKTIGEVALNGLSSFILDLSSGVVILLFNRQLLYW
;
A
#
# COMPACT_ATOMS: atom_id res chain seq x y z
N MET A 1 -6.40 -29.66 12.84
CA MET A 1 -7.13 -30.24 11.70
C MET A 1 -8.61 -29.78 11.60
N ILE A 2 -9.08 -28.83 12.40
CA ILE A 2 -10.50 -28.39 12.45
C ILE A 2 -10.68 -26.96 11.88
N VAL A 3 -9.64 -26.14 11.78
CA VAL A 3 -9.73 -24.74 11.33
C VAL A 3 -9.74 -24.60 9.78
N GLY A 4 -9.34 -25.61 9.04
CA GLY A 4 -9.26 -25.55 7.56
C GLY A 4 -10.58 -25.75 6.80
N ARG A 5 -11.66 -26.16 7.49
CA ARG A 5 -12.95 -26.44 6.81
C ARG A 5 -13.94 -25.26 6.77
N CYS A 6 -13.72 -24.21 7.55
CA CYS A 6 -14.63 -23.07 7.58
C CYS A 6 -14.34 -21.98 6.57
N PHE A 7 -13.16 -21.99 5.92
CA PHE A 7 -12.77 -20.94 4.95
C PHE A 7 -12.61 -21.41 3.52
N GLY A 8 -12.98 -22.64 3.17
CA GLY A 8 -12.88 -23.11 1.77
C GLY A 8 -11.46 -23.06 1.19
N ILE A 9 -10.42 -23.11 2.04
CA ILE A 9 -9.04 -23.19 1.59
C ILE A 9 -8.83 -24.64 1.14
N GLY A 10 -8.85 -24.84 -0.16
CA GLY A 10 -8.60 -26.11 -0.80
C GLY A 10 -7.29 -26.76 -0.29
N SER A 11 -7.16 -28.06 -0.50
CA SER A 11 -5.99 -28.84 -0.07
C SER A 11 -4.69 -28.21 -0.63
N LYS A 12 -3.53 -28.53 -0.04
CA LYS A 12 -2.21 -28.09 -0.52
C LYS A 12 -2.00 -28.35 -2.03
N GLU A 13 -2.69 -29.35 -2.60
CA GLU A 13 -2.68 -29.65 -4.04
C GLU A 13 -3.52 -28.66 -4.87
N ASP A 14 -4.59 -28.08 -4.31
CA ASP A 14 -5.40 -27.07 -5.00
C ASP A 14 -4.72 -25.70 -5.01
N ILE A 15 -3.87 -25.41 -4.01
CA ILE A 15 -3.05 -24.19 -3.95
C ILE A 15 -1.90 -24.26 -4.97
N MET A 16 -1.39 -25.45 -5.30
CA MET A 16 -0.30 -25.64 -6.26
C MET A 16 -0.75 -25.82 -7.72
N LYS A 17 -2.02 -26.03 -7.98
CA LYS A 17 -2.59 -25.90 -9.34
C LYS A 17 -3.03 -24.43 -9.56
N GLU A 18 -2.07 -23.53 -9.72
CA GLU A 18 -2.31 -22.26 -10.42
C GLU A 18 -2.87 -22.64 -11.82
N LYS A 19 -4.19 -22.56 -11.95
CA LYS A 19 -4.82 -22.61 -13.26
C LYS A 19 -4.31 -21.37 -13.99
N HIS A 20 -3.34 -21.57 -14.88
CA HIS A 20 -2.79 -20.49 -15.70
C HIS A 20 -3.95 -19.75 -16.34
N LEU A 21 -4.16 -18.49 -15.91
CA LEU A 21 -5.20 -17.64 -16.43
C LEU A 21 -4.85 -17.31 -17.88
N ASP A 22 -5.60 -17.87 -18.82
CA ASP A 22 -5.48 -17.53 -20.23
C ASP A 22 -6.53 -16.50 -20.58
N LEU A 23 -6.13 -15.21 -20.52
CA LEU A 23 -7.00 -14.07 -20.82
C LEU A 23 -7.63 -14.13 -22.23
N CYS A 24 -7.08 -14.94 -23.14
CA CYS A 24 -7.58 -15.10 -24.50
C CYS A 24 -8.55 -16.28 -24.67
N ARG A 25 -8.52 -17.26 -23.76
CA ARG A 25 -9.30 -18.50 -23.86
C ARG A 25 -10.37 -18.66 -22.80
N ASP A 26 -10.18 -18.06 -21.62
CA ASP A 26 -11.16 -18.14 -20.56
C ASP A 26 -12.38 -17.24 -20.85
N SER A 27 -13.57 -17.63 -20.36
CA SER A 27 -14.76 -16.81 -20.53
C SER A 27 -14.61 -15.48 -19.79
N VAL A 28 -15.10 -14.38 -20.39
CA VAL A 28 -15.03 -13.02 -19.83
C VAL A 28 -15.55 -12.97 -18.40
N ASN A 29 -16.66 -13.66 -18.12
CA ASN A 29 -17.23 -13.72 -16.77
C ASN A 29 -16.28 -14.39 -15.76
N SER A 30 -15.61 -15.49 -16.14
CA SER A 30 -14.66 -16.18 -15.27
C SER A 30 -13.48 -15.27 -14.93
N VAL A 31 -12.91 -14.61 -15.94
CA VAL A 31 -11.81 -13.66 -15.77
C VAL A 31 -12.25 -12.50 -14.90
N PHE A 32 -13.40 -11.91 -15.15
CA PHE A 32 -13.96 -10.79 -14.37
C PHE A 32 -14.07 -11.14 -12.87
N PHE A 33 -14.69 -12.27 -12.52
CA PHE A 33 -14.83 -12.66 -11.12
C PHE A 33 -13.50 -13.03 -10.46
N GLN A 34 -12.53 -13.54 -11.20
CA GLN A 34 -11.19 -13.85 -10.68
C GLN A 34 -10.41 -12.59 -10.25
N PHE A 35 -10.69 -11.43 -10.86
CA PHE A 35 -10.12 -10.15 -10.45
C PHE A 35 -11.02 -9.40 -9.45
N LEU A 36 -12.33 -9.46 -9.62
CA LEU A 36 -13.28 -8.73 -8.79
C LEU A 36 -13.26 -9.21 -7.33
N ILE A 37 -13.36 -10.53 -7.11
CA ILE A 37 -13.45 -11.10 -5.76
C ILE A 37 -12.20 -10.77 -4.92
N PRO A 38 -10.94 -10.99 -5.41
CA PRO A 38 -9.75 -10.57 -4.69
C PRO A 38 -9.66 -9.07 -4.44
N SER A 39 -10.12 -8.25 -5.39
CA SER A 39 -10.07 -6.79 -5.24
C SER A 39 -11.04 -6.30 -4.16
N ILE A 40 -12.28 -6.82 -4.15
CA ILE A 40 -13.27 -6.52 -3.10
C ILE A 40 -12.75 -7.01 -1.75
N GLY A 41 -12.22 -8.24 -1.68
CA GLY A 41 -11.65 -8.80 -0.46
C GLY A 41 -10.52 -7.93 0.11
N ALA A 42 -9.58 -7.51 -0.72
CA ALA A 42 -8.50 -6.62 -0.30
C ALA A 42 -9.02 -5.28 0.22
N THR A 43 -10.01 -4.66 -0.43
CA THR A 43 -10.61 -3.39 0.01
C THR A 43 -11.33 -3.54 1.35
N LEU A 44 -12.11 -4.61 1.53
CA LEU A 44 -12.80 -4.88 2.80
C LEU A 44 -11.81 -5.08 3.94
N VAL A 45 -10.76 -5.87 3.73
CA VAL A 45 -9.72 -6.08 4.75
C VAL A 45 -9.01 -4.78 5.08
N ASN A 46 -8.70 -3.95 4.09
CA ASN A 46 -8.11 -2.63 4.29
C ASN A 46 -9.00 -1.75 5.19
N SER A 47 -10.32 -1.74 4.97
CA SER A 47 -11.27 -1.00 5.80
C SER A 47 -11.32 -1.54 7.23
N ILE A 48 -11.31 -2.86 7.40
CA ILE A 48 -11.35 -3.51 8.71
C ILE A 48 -10.09 -3.22 9.52
N TYR A 49 -8.90 -3.24 8.89
CA TYR A 49 -7.68 -2.97 9.61
C TYR A 49 -7.58 -1.50 10.03
N ILE A 50 -8.03 -0.54 9.21
CA ILE A 50 -8.06 0.89 9.59
C ILE A 50 -8.97 1.11 10.81
N LEU A 51 -10.13 0.44 10.85
CA LEU A 51 -11.02 0.48 12.02
C LEU A 51 -10.36 -0.16 13.25
N GLY A 52 -9.68 -1.30 13.06
CA GLY A 52 -8.97 -2.00 14.14
C GLY A 52 -7.86 -1.15 14.74
N ASP A 53 -7.01 -0.56 13.90
CA ASP A 53 -5.96 0.37 14.32
C ASP A 53 -6.54 1.56 15.10
N THR A 54 -7.56 2.22 14.58
CA THR A 54 -8.22 3.35 15.26
C THR A 54 -8.79 2.97 16.63
N ILE A 55 -9.41 1.78 16.75
CA ILE A 55 -9.95 1.28 18.02
C ILE A 55 -8.82 0.98 19.02
N LEU A 56 -7.74 0.35 18.56
CA LEU A 56 -6.60 0.01 19.43
C LEU A 56 -5.87 1.25 19.91
N VAL A 57 -5.63 2.24 19.02
CA VAL A 57 -5.07 3.55 19.38
C VAL A 57 -5.98 4.25 20.38
N GLY A 58 -7.28 4.27 20.16
CA GLY A 58 -8.25 4.89 21.07
C GLY A 58 -8.26 4.26 22.47
N ARG A 59 -8.10 2.93 22.55
CA ARG A 59 -8.04 2.21 23.83
C ARG A 59 -6.67 2.27 24.50
N GLY A 60 -5.59 2.27 23.73
CA GLY A 60 -4.22 2.24 24.25
C GLY A 60 -3.66 3.61 24.61
N VAL A 61 -4.05 4.66 23.87
CA VAL A 61 -3.50 6.02 24.04
C VAL A 61 -4.60 7.05 24.37
N GLY A 62 -5.84 6.77 23.99
CA GLY A 62 -6.99 7.65 24.23
C GLY A 62 -7.31 8.56 23.03
N SER A 63 -8.22 9.52 23.26
CA SER A 63 -8.74 10.42 22.21
C SER A 63 -7.66 11.29 21.56
N MET A 64 -6.68 11.71 22.32
CA MET A 64 -5.54 12.49 21.80
C MET A 64 -4.67 11.67 20.82
N GLY A 65 -4.54 10.35 21.05
CA GLY A 65 -3.86 9.45 20.12
C GLY A 65 -4.60 9.36 18.78
N ILE A 66 -5.95 9.26 18.82
CA ILE A 66 -6.79 9.28 17.60
C ILE A 66 -6.63 10.61 16.85
N ALA A 67 -6.60 11.74 17.56
CA ALA A 67 -6.38 13.05 16.96
C ALA A 67 -5.00 13.15 16.27
N ALA A 68 -3.94 12.66 16.93
CA ALA A 68 -2.59 12.63 16.36
C ALA A 68 -2.51 11.71 15.12
N LEU A 69 -3.18 10.55 15.13
CA LEU A 69 -3.29 9.64 14.00
C LEU A 69 -3.99 10.34 12.82
N ASN A 70 -5.17 10.92 13.07
CA ASN A 70 -5.94 11.61 12.03
C ASN A 70 -5.20 12.80 11.42
N LEU A 71 -4.38 13.50 12.21
CA LEU A 71 -3.54 14.59 11.73
C LEU A 71 -2.51 14.11 10.69
N LEU A 72 -1.99 12.89 10.82
CA LEU A 72 -0.97 12.34 9.93
C LEU A 72 -1.55 11.54 8.74
N LEU A 73 -2.86 11.22 8.74
CA LEU A 73 -3.51 10.50 7.63
C LEU A 73 -3.31 11.16 6.26
N PRO A 74 -3.34 12.51 6.09
CA PRO A 74 -3.07 13.14 4.79
C PRO A 74 -1.67 12.83 4.25
N VAL A 75 -0.66 12.75 5.13
CA VAL A 75 0.72 12.39 4.76
C VAL A 75 0.77 10.93 4.30
N PHE A 76 0.15 10.03 5.05
CA PHE A 76 0.04 8.62 4.68
C PHE A 76 -0.68 8.43 3.35
N SER A 77 -1.80 9.14 3.14
CA SER A 77 -2.54 9.12 1.87
C SER A 77 -1.69 9.59 0.69
N LEU A 78 -0.83 10.59 0.89
CA LEU A 78 0.10 11.06 -0.14
C LEU A 78 1.13 10.00 -0.51
N PHE A 79 1.70 9.29 0.48
CA PHE A 79 2.63 8.19 0.22
C PHE A 79 1.97 7.05 -0.56
N PHE A 80 0.79 6.65 -0.13
CA PHE A 80 0.02 5.60 -0.78
C PHE A 80 -0.39 5.98 -2.20
N ALA A 81 -0.94 7.18 -2.39
CA ALA A 81 -1.34 7.72 -3.69
C ALA A 81 -0.15 7.75 -4.67
N THR A 82 1.04 8.15 -4.20
CA THR A 82 2.25 8.19 -5.04
C THR A 82 2.71 6.78 -5.45
N GLY A 83 2.63 5.81 -4.54
CA GLY A 83 2.87 4.40 -4.89
C GLY A 83 1.89 3.90 -5.94
N MET A 84 0.61 4.29 -5.85
CA MET A 84 -0.42 3.96 -6.84
C MET A 84 -0.22 4.71 -8.16
N LEU A 85 0.30 5.95 -8.15
CA LEU A 85 0.66 6.70 -9.36
C LEU A 85 1.55 5.87 -10.29
N PHE A 86 2.64 5.39 -9.77
CA PHE A 86 3.60 4.58 -10.54
C PHE A 86 3.16 3.13 -10.67
N GLY A 87 2.51 2.59 -9.65
CA GLY A 87 2.02 1.21 -9.63
C GLY A 87 0.94 0.98 -10.67
N VAL A 88 -0.14 1.75 -10.64
CA VAL A 88 -1.25 1.61 -11.61
C VAL A 88 -0.82 2.10 -12.98
N GLY A 89 -0.20 3.30 -13.06
CA GLY A 89 0.23 3.87 -14.34
C GLY A 89 1.17 2.94 -15.09
N GLY A 90 2.19 2.40 -14.40
CA GLY A 90 3.15 1.48 -15.00
C GLY A 90 2.56 0.11 -15.31
N SER A 91 1.74 -0.45 -14.42
CA SER A 91 1.18 -1.79 -14.62
C SER A 91 0.15 -1.85 -15.75
N VAL A 92 -0.56 -0.77 -16.03
CA VAL A 92 -1.48 -0.66 -17.18
C VAL A 92 -0.67 -0.67 -18.49
N LEU A 93 0.37 0.17 -18.61
CA LEU A 93 1.23 0.20 -19.78
C LEU A 93 1.95 -1.15 -20.00
N PHE A 94 2.49 -1.71 -18.92
CA PHE A 94 3.08 -3.05 -18.92
C PHE A 94 2.12 -4.11 -19.47
N SER A 95 0.87 -4.12 -18.99
CA SER A 95 -0.14 -5.10 -19.44
C SER A 95 -0.51 -4.91 -20.92
N PHE A 96 -0.57 -3.66 -21.37
CA PHE A 96 -0.80 -3.32 -22.78
C PHE A 96 0.31 -3.84 -23.68
N ASP A 97 1.58 -3.63 -23.30
CA ASP A 97 2.74 -4.10 -24.07
C ASP A 97 2.81 -5.63 -24.09
N LYS A 98 2.53 -6.28 -22.95
CA LYS A 98 2.41 -7.76 -22.90
C LYS A 98 1.35 -8.28 -23.84
N GLY A 99 0.21 -7.58 -23.97
CA GLY A 99 -0.84 -7.90 -24.93
C GLY A 99 -0.37 -7.80 -26.39
N ARG A 100 0.52 -6.81 -26.66
CA ARG A 100 1.16 -6.62 -28.00
C ARG A 100 2.35 -7.54 -28.24
N LYS A 101 2.73 -8.35 -27.25
CA LYS A 101 3.94 -9.19 -27.24
C LYS A 101 5.25 -8.39 -27.35
N ASP A 102 5.24 -7.13 -26.94
CA ASP A 102 6.43 -6.29 -26.86
C ASP A 102 7.07 -6.42 -25.47
N GLU A 103 7.90 -7.44 -25.33
CA GLU A 103 8.61 -7.71 -24.06
C GLU A 103 9.61 -6.61 -23.71
N THR A 104 10.12 -5.86 -24.69
CA THR A 104 11.10 -4.80 -24.45
C THR A 104 10.42 -3.60 -23.82
N ALA A 105 9.33 -3.12 -24.42
CA ALA A 105 8.53 -2.01 -23.89
C ALA A 105 7.96 -2.36 -22.50
N ALA A 106 7.47 -3.59 -22.29
CA ALA A 106 6.96 -4.03 -21.00
C ALA A 106 8.04 -3.93 -19.89
N ARG A 107 9.28 -4.37 -20.16
CA ARG A 107 10.39 -4.25 -19.21
C ARG A 107 10.77 -2.79 -18.97
N GLU A 108 10.72 -1.96 -19.99
CA GLU A 108 11.01 -0.54 -19.89
C GLU A 108 10.01 0.16 -18.97
N HIS A 109 8.70 -0.04 -19.17
CA HIS A 109 7.66 0.53 -18.33
C HIS A 109 7.72 0.06 -16.87
N PHE A 110 7.99 -1.23 -16.64
CA PHE A 110 8.20 -1.74 -15.27
C PHE A 110 9.39 -1.08 -14.58
N SER A 111 10.53 -0.98 -15.28
CA SER A 111 11.75 -0.40 -14.71
C SER A 111 11.65 1.10 -14.49
N ALA A 112 11.01 1.83 -15.42
CA ALA A 112 10.74 3.25 -15.29
C ALA A 112 9.78 3.56 -14.14
N ALA A 113 8.72 2.77 -13.99
CA ALA A 113 7.77 2.89 -12.89
C ALA A 113 8.43 2.65 -11.52
N LEU A 114 9.27 1.62 -11.41
CA LEU A 114 10.04 1.37 -10.19
C LEU A 114 11.03 2.49 -9.89
N ALA A 115 11.75 2.98 -10.90
CA ALA A 115 12.68 4.09 -10.73
C ALA A 115 11.95 5.36 -10.25
N GLY A 116 10.78 5.68 -10.81
CA GLY A 116 9.92 6.76 -10.36
C GLY A 116 9.47 6.60 -8.91
N THR A 117 9.07 5.38 -8.52
CA THR A 117 8.69 5.06 -7.14
C THR A 117 9.85 5.27 -6.16
N ILE A 118 11.05 4.78 -6.50
CA ILE A 118 12.25 4.96 -5.66
C ILE A 118 12.65 6.43 -5.57
N LEU A 119 12.62 7.16 -6.69
CA LEU A 119 12.94 8.58 -6.72
C LEU A 119 12.01 9.37 -5.78
N MET A 120 10.71 9.10 -5.84
CA MET A 120 9.74 9.76 -4.97
C MET A 120 9.87 9.32 -3.50
N ALA A 121 10.20 8.07 -3.23
CA ALA A 121 10.49 7.62 -1.88
C ALA A 121 11.67 8.38 -1.25
N VAL A 122 12.78 8.50 -1.98
CA VAL A 122 13.94 9.28 -1.55
C VAL A 122 13.59 10.77 -1.38
N PHE A 123 12.81 11.33 -2.30
CA PHE A 123 12.34 12.71 -2.21
C PHE A 123 11.53 12.95 -0.92
N TYR A 124 10.57 12.08 -0.63
CA TYR A 124 9.75 12.19 0.59
C TYR A 124 10.56 11.99 1.87
N GLU A 125 11.50 11.04 1.89
CA GLU A 125 12.41 10.86 3.04
C GLU A 125 13.20 12.14 3.34
N ILE A 126 13.75 12.78 2.31
CA ILE A 126 14.51 14.03 2.46
C ILE A 126 13.57 15.16 2.91
N VAL A 127 12.43 15.34 2.26
CA VAL A 127 11.50 16.43 2.57
C VAL A 127 10.88 16.26 3.95
N CYS A 128 10.37 15.07 4.27
CA CYS A 128 9.76 14.82 5.57
C CYS A 128 10.82 14.77 6.69
N GLY A 129 12.04 14.31 6.41
CA GLY A 129 13.13 14.34 7.39
C GLY A 129 13.57 15.76 7.75
N LEU A 130 13.71 16.65 6.75
CA LEU A 130 14.14 18.02 6.95
C LEU A 130 13.01 18.96 7.43
N TYR A 131 11.80 18.76 6.94
CA TYR A 131 10.66 19.66 7.15
C TYR A 131 9.54 19.03 7.99
N PHE A 132 9.85 18.05 8.83
CA PHE A 132 8.85 17.36 9.66
C PHE A 132 8.04 18.32 10.51
N ASP A 133 8.72 19.22 11.23
CA ASP A 133 8.08 20.17 12.15
C ASP A 133 7.19 21.19 11.42
N PRO A 134 7.64 21.86 10.35
CA PRO A 134 6.79 22.73 9.55
C PRO A 134 5.58 22.01 8.94
N ILE A 135 5.75 20.79 8.42
CA ILE A 135 4.67 20.00 7.83
C ILE A 135 3.60 19.68 8.88
N THR A 136 4.01 19.16 10.04
CA THR A 136 3.06 18.78 11.10
C THR A 136 2.41 20.00 11.75
N ALA A 137 3.11 21.14 11.87
CA ALA A 137 2.54 22.39 12.30
C ALA A 137 1.47 22.90 11.32
N PHE A 138 1.73 22.82 10.01
CA PHE A 138 0.74 23.16 8.97
C PHE A 138 -0.50 22.26 9.04
N LEU A 139 -0.34 20.98 9.39
CA LEU A 139 -1.44 20.03 9.57
C LEU A 139 -2.29 20.32 10.82
N GLY A 140 -1.81 21.16 11.75
CA GLY A 140 -2.55 21.53 12.96
C GLY A 140 -2.02 20.91 14.26
N ARG A 141 -0.74 20.51 14.29
CA ARG A 141 -0.10 20.02 15.52
C ARG A 141 -0.12 21.12 16.59
N ASN A 142 -0.58 20.77 17.79
CA ASN A 142 -0.58 21.61 18.98
C ASN A 142 0.28 20.99 20.10
N GLU A 143 0.51 21.75 21.17
CA GLU A 143 1.34 21.30 22.31
C GLU A 143 0.81 20.02 22.97
N ALA A 144 -0.51 19.86 23.05
CA ALA A 144 -1.14 18.71 23.72
C ALA A 144 -0.88 17.37 23.01
N MET A 145 -0.65 17.37 21.69
CA MET A 145 -0.38 16.17 20.91
C MET A 145 1.04 16.10 20.33
N ASP A 146 1.91 17.06 20.67
CA ASP A 146 3.25 17.19 20.06
C ASP A 146 4.07 15.89 20.16
N GLU A 147 4.17 15.32 21.36
CA GLU A 147 4.93 14.09 21.60
C GLU A 147 4.35 12.90 20.81
N MET A 148 3.01 12.78 20.76
CA MET A 148 2.33 11.71 20.06
C MET A 148 2.53 11.82 18.55
N VAL A 149 2.41 13.03 17.97
CA VAL A 149 2.64 13.29 16.57
C VAL A 149 4.09 13.03 16.17
N ARG A 150 5.06 13.43 17.03
CA ARG A 150 6.48 13.18 16.76
C ARG A 150 6.83 11.71 16.83
N SER A 151 6.36 10.99 17.86
CA SER A 151 6.66 9.57 18.04
C SER A 151 6.06 8.72 16.93
N TYR A 152 4.81 8.97 16.54
CA TYR A 152 4.14 8.28 15.44
C TYR A 152 4.69 8.71 14.08
N GLY A 153 4.74 10.01 13.82
CA GLY A 153 5.04 10.57 12.51
C GLY A 153 6.46 10.30 12.03
N ARG A 154 7.46 10.31 12.92
CA ARG A 154 8.85 9.97 12.53
C ARG A 154 9.00 8.53 12.08
N ILE A 155 8.33 7.59 12.73
CA ILE A 155 8.34 6.18 12.34
C ILE A 155 7.58 6.02 11.03
N LEU A 156 6.44 6.71 10.88
CA LEU A 156 5.64 6.68 9.65
C LEU A 156 6.44 7.22 8.45
N THR A 157 7.16 8.34 8.62
CA THR A 157 8.00 8.91 7.56
C THR A 157 9.15 7.99 7.19
N ALA A 158 9.85 7.42 8.16
CA ALA A 158 10.88 6.41 7.92
C ALA A 158 10.35 5.15 7.21
N GLY A 159 9.05 4.85 7.35
CA GLY A 159 8.36 3.78 6.62
C GLY A 159 7.92 4.14 5.20
N CYS A 160 8.07 5.40 4.77
CA CYS A 160 7.62 5.90 3.47
C CYS A 160 8.05 5.02 2.28
N PRO A 161 9.32 4.59 2.13
CA PRO A 161 9.73 3.73 1.04
C PRO A 161 8.96 2.41 0.99
N VAL A 162 8.64 1.85 2.15
CA VAL A 162 7.90 0.59 2.26
C VAL A 162 6.45 0.78 1.81
N PHE A 163 5.80 1.89 2.17
CA PHE A 163 4.44 2.19 1.75
C PHE A 163 4.32 2.39 0.23
N LEU A 164 5.23 3.18 -0.36
CA LEU A 164 5.26 3.36 -1.81
C LEU A 164 5.50 2.04 -2.53
N LEU A 165 6.48 1.26 -2.06
CA LEU A 165 6.82 -0.03 -2.67
C LEU A 165 5.68 -1.05 -2.52
N SER A 166 4.98 -1.06 -1.38
CA SER A 166 3.83 -1.92 -1.14
C SER A 166 2.72 -1.65 -2.16
N SER A 167 2.33 -0.37 -2.33
CA SER A 167 1.28 0.04 -3.28
C SER A 167 1.68 -0.25 -4.73
N PHE A 168 2.93 0.07 -5.08
CA PHE A 168 3.52 -0.21 -6.38
C PHE A 168 3.48 -1.70 -6.73
N LEU A 169 4.04 -2.55 -5.87
CA LEU A 169 4.09 -4.00 -6.10
C LEU A 169 2.70 -4.61 -6.14
N GLN A 170 1.77 -4.14 -5.29
CA GLN A 170 0.40 -4.64 -5.27
C GLN A 170 -0.28 -4.46 -6.64
N ALA A 171 -0.10 -3.30 -7.29
CA ALA A 171 -0.65 -3.04 -8.61
C ALA A 171 0.00 -3.93 -9.68
N PHE A 172 1.32 -4.06 -9.68
CA PHE A 172 2.03 -4.87 -10.67
C PHE A 172 1.77 -6.36 -10.51
N VAL A 173 1.86 -6.92 -9.31
CA VAL A 173 1.61 -8.35 -9.06
C VAL A 173 0.17 -8.72 -9.43
N ARG A 174 -0.81 -7.84 -9.11
CA ARG A 174 -2.20 -8.05 -9.51
C ARG A 174 -2.35 -8.10 -11.03
N ASN A 175 -1.69 -7.21 -11.75
CA ASN A 175 -1.76 -7.14 -13.22
C ASN A 175 -0.87 -8.20 -13.90
N ASP A 176 0.14 -8.73 -13.22
CA ASP A 176 0.96 -9.85 -13.69
C ASP A 176 0.31 -11.22 -13.38
N ARG A 177 -1.01 -11.32 -13.55
CA ARG A 177 -1.83 -12.53 -13.44
C ARG A 177 -1.85 -13.20 -12.05
N ALA A 178 -1.44 -12.47 -10.98
CA ALA A 178 -1.42 -13.00 -9.63
C ALA A 178 -2.29 -12.19 -8.64
N PRO A 179 -3.60 -11.92 -8.95
CA PRO A 179 -4.47 -11.13 -8.07
C PRO A 179 -4.70 -11.78 -6.70
N ARG A 180 -4.61 -13.13 -6.62
CA ARG A 180 -4.72 -13.86 -5.36
C ARG A 180 -3.53 -13.61 -4.44
N VAL A 181 -2.31 -13.52 -5.01
CA VAL A 181 -1.09 -13.21 -4.24
C VAL A 181 -1.18 -11.78 -3.71
N ALA A 182 -1.61 -10.82 -4.54
CA ALA A 182 -1.82 -9.45 -4.13
C ALA A 182 -2.85 -9.34 -2.99
N MET A 183 -3.99 -10.05 -3.08
CA MET A 183 -4.99 -10.11 -2.01
C MET A 183 -4.42 -10.74 -0.73
N ALA A 184 -3.75 -11.89 -0.85
CA ALA A 184 -3.17 -12.59 0.31
C ALA A 184 -2.13 -11.70 1.03
N ALA A 185 -1.32 -10.95 0.29
CA ALA A 185 -0.36 -10.00 0.84
C ALA A 185 -1.05 -8.90 1.66
N VAL A 186 -2.11 -8.30 1.14
CA VAL A 186 -2.90 -7.25 1.84
C VAL A 186 -3.55 -7.82 3.09
N ILE A 187 -4.15 -9.01 3.00
CA ILE A 187 -4.79 -9.67 4.15
C ILE A 187 -3.75 -9.97 5.23
N ALA A 188 -2.63 -10.59 4.86
CA ALA A 188 -1.57 -10.93 5.82
C ALA A 188 -0.96 -9.68 6.46
N GLY A 189 -0.68 -8.64 5.67
CA GLY A 189 -0.19 -7.36 6.19
C GLY A 189 -1.17 -6.69 7.15
N GLY A 190 -2.45 -6.60 6.79
CA GLY A 190 -3.48 -6.00 7.63
C GLY A 190 -3.74 -6.78 8.93
N VAL A 191 -3.82 -8.11 8.85
CA VAL A 191 -3.97 -8.97 10.05
C VAL A 191 -2.74 -8.85 10.96
N SER A 192 -1.53 -8.87 10.38
CA SER A 192 -0.30 -8.71 11.15
C SER A 192 -0.22 -7.33 11.80
N ASN A 193 -0.63 -6.27 11.10
CA ASN A 193 -0.70 -4.92 11.66
C ASN A 193 -1.56 -4.91 12.94
N VAL A 194 -2.82 -5.38 12.88
CA VAL A 194 -3.73 -5.40 14.05
C VAL A 194 -3.15 -6.23 15.22
N ILE A 195 -2.51 -7.36 14.92
CA ILE A 195 -1.86 -8.20 15.95
C ILE A 195 -0.68 -7.45 16.58
N LEU A 196 0.17 -6.83 15.75
CA LEU A 196 1.33 -6.08 16.21
C LEU A 196 0.94 -4.81 16.97
N ASP A 197 -0.13 -4.11 16.56
CA ASP A 197 -0.70 -2.98 17.30
C ASP A 197 -1.06 -3.40 18.72
N TYR A 198 -1.79 -4.51 18.86
CA TYR A 198 -2.13 -5.03 20.18
C TYR A 198 -0.89 -5.34 21.01
N ILE A 199 0.11 -6.04 20.42
CA ILE A 199 1.33 -6.44 21.15
C ILE A 199 2.15 -5.22 21.58
N PHE A 200 2.37 -4.27 20.68
CA PHE A 200 3.24 -3.12 20.95
C PHE A 200 2.57 -2.10 21.87
N MET A 201 1.26 -1.89 21.74
CA MET A 201 0.57 -0.88 22.51
C MET A 201 0.24 -1.36 23.93
N PHE A 202 -0.17 -2.63 24.14
CA PHE A 202 -0.63 -3.12 25.43
C PHE A 202 0.46 -3.86 26.22
N PRO A 203 1.00 -5.01 25.80
CA PRO A 203 2.06 -5.69 26.55
C PRO A 203 3.36 -4.88 26.61
N MET A 204 3.78 -4.30 25.49
CA MET A 204 5.06 -3.56 25.40
C MET A 204 4.93 -2.08 25.81
N LYS A 205 3.71 -1.55 25.93
CA LYS A 205 3.42 -0.17 26.36
C LYS A 205 4.15 0.91 25.54
N MET A 206 4.32 0.67 24.24
CA MET A 206 5.02 1.61 23.34
C MET A 206 4.14 2.80 22.91
N GLY A 207 2.86 2.79 23.25
CA GLY A 207 1.94 3.88 22.90
C GLY A 207 1.88 4.14 21.40
N MET A 208 1.90 5.42 20.98
CA MET A 208 1.83 5.83 19.58
C MET A 208 2.97 5.28 18.71
N ALA A 209 4.18 5.18 19.26
CA ALA A 209 5.32 4.61 18.53
C ALA A 209 5.07 3.13 18.18
N GLY A 210 4.38 2.39 19.06
CA GLY A 210 3.99 1.00 18.82
C GLY A 210 3.04 0.86 17.62
N GLY A 211 1.99 1.70 17.55
CA GLY A 211 1.06 1.71 16.42
C GLY A 211 1.75 2.04 15.08
N ALA A 212 2.60 3.06 15.07
CA ALA A 212 3.37 3.40 13.87
C ALA A 212 4.28 2.25 13.40
N LEU A 213 4.98 1.61 14.35
CA LEU A 213 5.87 0.48 14.06
C LEU A 213 5.09 -0.72 13.53
N ALA A 214 3.91 -1.02 14.09
CA ALA A 214 3.04 -2.08 13.61
C ALA A 214 2.56 -1.82 12.17
N THR A 215 2.21 -0.58 11.84
CA THR A 215 1.79 -0.17 10.49
C THR A 215 2.94 -0.35 9.48
N VAL A 216 4.16 0.05 9.82
CA VAL A 216 5.33 -0.17 8.97
C VAL A 216 5.62 -1.66 8.80
N LEU A 217 5.64 -2.44 9.87
CA LEU A 217 5.91 -3.88 9.82
C LEU A 217 4.83 -4.65 9.05
N GLY A 218 3.55 -4.29 9.20
CA GLY A 218 2.46 -4.84 8.40
C GLY A 218 2.68 -4.62 6.91
N SER A 219 3.15 -3.41 6.55
CA SER A 219 3.49 -3.08 5.16
C SER A 219 4.76 -3.82 4.68
N VAL A 220 5.75 -4.03 5.54
CA VAL A 220 6.92 -4.88 5.24
C VAL A 220 6.49 -6.31 4.93
N ILE A 221 5.59 -6.89 5.73
CA ILE A 221 5.04 -8.23 5.50
C ILE A 221 4.33 -8.29 4.14
N THR A 222 3.52 -7.26 3.82
CA THR A 222 2.89 -7.14 2.51
C THR A 222 3.91 -7.15 1.38
N VAL A 223 4.97 -6.34 1.48
CA VAL A 223 6.04 -6.27 0.48
C VAL A 223 6.75 -7.61 0.33
N VAL A 224 7.10 -8.29 1.44
CA VAL A 224 7.78 -9.59 1.41
C VAL A 224 6.93 -10.65 0.69
N ILE A 225 5.62 -10.67 0.95
CA ILE A 225 4.71 -11.60 0.26
C ILE A 225 4.60 -11.25 -1.22
N LEU A 226 4.48 -9.95 -1.58
CA LEU A 226 4.45 -9.52 -2.98
C LEU A 226 5.76 -9.86 -3.72
N LEU A 227 6.90 -9.71 -3.05
CA LEU A 227 8.20 -10.09 -3.61
C LEU A 227 8.32 -11.61 -3.85
N SER A 228 7.58 -12.45 -3.11
CA SER A 228 7.57 -13.90 -3.37
C SER A 228 7.07 -14.25 -4.78
N HIS A 229 6.26 -13.37 -5.41
CA HIS A 229 5.82 -13.53 -6.79
C HIS A 229 6.98 -13.57 -7.79
N PHE A 230 8.09 -12.87 -7.51
CA PHE A 230 9.28 -12.88 -8.39
C PHE A 230 9.94 -14.26 -8.50
N PHE A 231 9.69 -15.15 -7.54
CA PHE A 231 10.17 -16.53 -7.55
C PHE A 231 9.13 -17.50 -8.15
N SER A 232 7.95 -17.02 -8.50
CA SER A 232 6.89 -17.82 -9.13
C SER A 232 7.19 -18.09 -10.61
N SER A 233 6.75 -19.23 -11.12
CA SER A 233 6.80 -19.56 -12.56
C SER A 233 5.88 -18.65 -13.41
N SER A 234 4.88 -18.02 -12.81
CA SER A 234 3.96 -17.09 -13.47
C SER A 234 4.53 -15.66 -13.61
N ASN A 235 5.64 -15.36 -12.95
CA ASN A 235 6.26 -14.04 -12.97
C ASN A 235 6.76 -13.66 -14.37
N THR A 236 6.26 -12.52 -14.87
CA THR A 236 6.73 -11.94 -16.13
C THR A 236 7.39 -10.57 -15.95
N LEU A 237 7.48 -10.08 -14.69
CA LEU A 237 8.13 -8.83 -14.34
C LEU A 237 9.66 -8.98 -14.46
N LYS A 238 10.25 -8.28 -15.40
CA LYS A 238 11.69 -8.32 -15.64
C LYS A 238 12.26 -6.91 -15.72
N PHE A 239 13.41 -6.71 -15.12
CA PHE A 239 14.11 -5.43 -15.14
C PHE A 239 14.89 -5.21 -16.44
N THR A 240 14.99 -3.95 -16.84
CA THR A 240 15.97 -3.47 -17.78
C THR A 240 16.70 -2.25 -17.19
N ARG A 241 18.00 -2.11 -17.50
CA ARG A 241 18.78 -0.91 -17.12
C ARG A 241 18.60 0.23 -18.12
N HIS A 242 18.11 -0.09 -19.31
CA HIS A 242 17.91 0.87 -20.40
C HIS A 242 16.42 1.25 -20.44
N PHE A 243 16.11 2.42 -19.90
CA PHE A 243 14.82 3.08 -20.07
C PHE A 243 15.03 4.57 -20.25
N HIS A 244 14.10 5.22 -20.93
CA HIS A 244 14.16 6.66 -21.16
C HIS A 244 13.51 7.40 -19.99
N TRP A 245 14.12 8.52 -19.57
CA TRP A 245 13.50 9.35 -18.49
C TRP A 245 12.10 9.85 -18.84
N LYS A 246 11.79 10.01 -20.12
CA LYS A 246 10.45 10.35 -20.61
C LYS A 246 9.41 9.29 -20.25
N THR A 247 9.80 8.02 -20.23
CA THR A 247 8.91 6.89 -19.86
C THR A 247 8.40 7.02 -18.43
N ILE A 248 9.19 7.60 -17.50
CA ILE A 248 8.71 7.89 -16.13
C ILE A 248 7.54 8.88 -16.17
N GLY A 249 7.64 9.93 -17.01
CA GLY A 249 6.55 10.89 -17.21
C GLY A 249 5.29 10.26 -17.82
N GLU A 250 5.44 9.37 -18.79
CA GLU A 250 4.34 8.63 -19.40
C GLU A 250 3.63 7.74 -18.38
N VAL A 251 4.39 7.02 -17.58
CA VAL A 251 3.86 6.21 -16.45
C VAL A 251 3.10 7.09 -15.47
N ALA A 252 3.68 8.22 -15.05
CA ALA A 252 3.03 9.13 -14.11
C ALA A 252 1.72 9.71 -14.68
N LEU A 253 1.70 10.11 -15.96
CA LEU A 253 0.49 10.61 -16.62
C LEU A 253 -0.62 9.56 -16.66
N ASN A 254 -0.28 8.30 -16.95
CA ASN A 254 -1.25 7.21 -16.96
C ASN A 254 -1.81 6.88 -15.56
N GLY A 255 -1.01 7.07 -14.51
CA GLY A 255 -1.43 6.83 -13.12
C GLY A 255 -2.10 8.03 -12.45
N LEU A 256 -2.14 9.19 -13.10
CA LEU A 256 -2.61 10.45 -12.50
C LEU A 256 -4.05 10.37 -11.98
N SER A 257 -4.92 9.65 -12.65
CA SER A 257 -6.31 9.46 -12.20
C SER A 257 -6.39 8.70 -10.87
N SER A 258 -5.59 7.65 -10.70
CA SER A 258 -5.53 6.91 -9.43
C SER A 258 -4.91 7.75 -8.32
N PHE A 259 -3.86 8.49 -8.63
CA PHE A 259 -3.23 9.43 -7.69
C PHE A 259 -4.23 10.47 -7.17
N ILE A 260 -5.00 11.12 -8.06
CA ILE A 260 -5.99 12.12 -7.68
C ILE A 260 -7.11 11.51 -6.82
N LEU A 261 -7.57 10.29 -7.13
CA LEU A 261 -8.59 9.60 -6.35
C LEU A 261 -8.11 9.32 -4.92
N ASP A 262 -6.93 8.76 -4.75
CA ASP A 262 -6.40 8.44 -3.43
C ASP A 262 -6.01 9.70 -2.65
N LEU A 263 -5.41 10.70 -3.31
CA LEU A 263 -5.05 11.96 -2.70
C LEU A 263 -6.29 12.76 -2.26
N SER A 264 -7.40 12.71 -3.01
CA SER A 264 -8.62 13.43 -2.64
C SER A 264 -9.18 13.01 -1.29
N SER A 265 -9.04 11.74 -0.92
CA SER A 265 -9.39 11.25 0.41
C SER A 265 -8.55 11.93 1.51
N GLY A 266 -7.24 12.04 1.30
CA GLY A 266 -6.34 12.75 2.21
C GLY A 266 -6.64 14.26 2.31
N VAL A 267 -6.98 14.90 1.19
CA VAL A 267 -7.36 16.31 1.16
C VAL A 267 -8.66 16.55 1.94
N VAL A 268 -9.65 15.68 1.79
CA VAL A 268 -10.91 15.77 2.56
C VAL A 268 -10.61 15.69 4.05
N ILE A 269 -9.80 14.71 4.50
CA ILE A 269 -9.41 14.57 5.90
C ILE A 269 -8.69 15.84 6.40
N LEU A 270 -7.77 16.40 5.61
CA LEU A 270 -7.06 17.63 5.95
C LEU A 270 -8.03 18.80 6.14
N LEU A 271 -9.01 18.97 5.25
CA LEU A 271 -10.00 20.03 5.34
C LEU A 271 -10.88 19.86 6.57
N PHE A 272 -11.34 18.65 6.87
CA PHE A 272 -12.10 18.37 8.09
C PHE A 272 -11.27 18.65 9.35
N ASN A 273 -10.02 18.19 9.42
CA ASN A 273 -9.14 18.45 10.55
C ASN A 273 -8.94 19.96 10.77
N ARG A 274 -8.74 20.74 9.70
CA ARG A 274 -8.64 22.19 9.81
C ARG A 274 -9.92 22.84 10.28
N GLN A 275 -11.07 22.41 9.80
CA GLN A 275 -12.35 22.95 10.24
C GLN A 275 -12.60 22.71 11.73
N LEU A 276 -12.23 21.53 12.25
CA LEU A 276 -12.36 21.21 13.66
C LEU A 276 -11.44 22.04 14.59
N LEU A 277 -10.32 22.58 14.06
CA LEU A 277 -9.44 23.47 14.82
C LEU A 277 -10.00 24.89 15.00
N TYR A 278 -11.01 25.26 14.23
CA TYR A 278 -11.67 26.57 14.35
C TYR A 278 -12.87 26.57 15.31
N TRP A 279 -13.28 25.41 15.82
CA TRP A 279 -14.34 25.23 16.81
C TRP A 279 -13.81 24.76 18.16
#